data_c55540c59162b5104335184c30dde53b
#
_entry.id   c55540c59162b5104335184c30dde53b
#
_cell.length_a   1.000
_cell.length_b   1.000
_cell.length_c   1.000
_cell.angle_alpha   90.00
_cell.angle_beta   90.00
_cell.angle_gamma   90.00
#
_symmetry.space_group_name_H-M   'P 1'
#
loop_
_entity.id
_entity.type
_entity.pdbx_description
1 polymer ?
#
loop_
_entity_poly.entity_id
_entity_poly.type
_entity_poly.pdbx_seq_one_letter_code
_entity_poly.pdbx_strand_id
1 'polypeptide(L)'
;HSKRIWSNGLFEDADVKVGKLQDLEIGLDYTCNMMCRICKPEQSSKWNAAKSVVNKLQELVPDQYLYGDTKYKDKLRTVLDNTDLSNLENLRIVGGEPFYSKNFGWFMDKLYAETNLRKLRFAVSTNGSIIPDEKILTYFAEMKNVSIDLSIDAVGDLAEVTRHGVSWDIIYANICEWVKLSKEFDNMGISIHSTVSILNVNKMQDIVDMCDDLGIWLAASRLTNPQHLHPYQIPKHIREGWQVRSKTSTRTEVGTSD
;
A
#
# COMPACT_ATOMS: atom_id res chain seq x y z
N HIS A 1 4.18 -8.41 12.85
CA HIS A 1 2.88 -8.94 13.29
C HIS A 1 2.00 -7.81 13.78
N SER A 2 1.20 -7.20 12.88
CA SER A 2 0.08 -6.35 13.27
C SER A 2 -1.04 -7.30 13.75
N LYS A 3 -1.10 -7.55 15.04
CA LYS A 3 -2.28 -8.20 15.64
C LYS A 3 -3.37 -7.13 15.71
N ARG A 4 -4.33 -7.15 14.80
CA ARG A 4 -5.63 -6.52 15.03
C ARG A 4 -6.28 -7.24 16.22
N ILE A 5 -6.15 -6.69 17.40
CA ILE A 5 -6.88 -7.17 18.58
C ILE A 5 -8.26 -6.51 18.50
N TRP A 6 -9.27 -7.26 18.09
CA TRP A 6 -10.66 -6.91 18.31
C TRP A 6 -10.96 -7.23 19.77
N SER A 7 -10.80 -6.27 20.65
CA SER A 7 -11.16 -6.40 22.06
C SER A 7 -12.58 -5.88 22.29
N ASN A 8 -13.58 -6.62 21.84
CA ASN A 8 -14.91 -6.47 22.43
C ASN A 8 -14.84 -7.05 23.84
N GLY A 9 -14.84 -6.21 24.87
CA GLY A 9 -14.98 -6.60 26.26
C GLY A 9 -13.78 -6.39 27.19
N LEU A 10 -12.63 -5.87 26.71
CA LEU A 10 -11.46 -5.63 27.58
C LEU A 10 -11.42 -4.24 28.25
N PHE A 11 -12.39 -3.39 27.98
CA PHE A 11 -12.40 -1.98 28.42
C PHE A 11 -13.61 -1.58 29.27
N GLU A 12 -14.43 -2.53 29.74
CA GLU A 12 -15.64 -2.19 30.51
C GLU A 12 -15.33 -1.62 31.91
N ASP A 13 -14.12 -1.80 32.45
CA ASP A 13 -13.74 -1.35 33.82
C ASP A 13 -12.39 -0.61 33.91
N ALA A 14 -11.78 -0.22 32.81
CA ALA A 14 -10.57 0.59 32.86
C ALA A 14 -10.95 2.08 32.88
N ASP A 15 -10.42 2.83 33.85
CA ASP A 15 -10.31 4.29 33.78
C ASP A 15 -9.47 4.66 32.55
N VAL A 16 -10.11 4.66 31.37
CA VAL A 16 -9.46 5.00 30.09
C VAL A 16 -9.17 6.49 30.16
N LYS A 17 -7.99 6.83 30.62
CA LYS A 17 -7.45 8.17 30.38
C LYS A 17 -7.38 8.31 28.86
N VAL A 18 -8.12 9.26 28.30
CA VAL A 18 -8.05 9.61 26.88
C VAL A 18 -6.59 9.95 26.60
N GLY A 19 -5.86 9.00 26.04
CA GLY A 19 -4.46 9.17 25.65
C GLY A 19 -4.36 10.12 24.47
N LYS A 20 -3.21 10.77 24.31
CA LYS A 20 -2.91 11.56 23.13
C LYS A 20 -2.66 10.62 21.95
N LEU A 21 -3.17 10.96 20.77
CA LEU A 21 -2.96 10.17 19.55
C LEU A 21 -1.48 10.19 19.14
N GLN A 22 -0.81 9.04 19.21
CA GLN A 22 0.60 8.89 18.85
C GLN A 22 0.79 8.05 17.58
N ASP A 23 -0.12 7.11 17.33
CA ASP A 23 -0.04 6.16 16.20
C ASP A 23 -1.34 6.22 15.40
N LEU A 24 -1.21 6.44 14.09
CA LEU A 24 -2.34 6.48 13.17
C LEU A 24 -2.04 5.68 11.89
N GLU A 25 -2.86 4.68 11.60
CA GLU A 25 -2.95 4.08 10.27
C GLU A 25 -4.27 4.48 9.64
N ILE A 26 -4.22 5.04 8.44
CA ILE A 26 -5.40 5.61 7.80
C ILE A 26 -5.43 5.38 6.29
N GLY A 27 -6.63 5.05 5.77
CA GLY A 27 -6.95 5.15 4.36
C GLY A 27 -7.69 6.45 4.09
N LEU A 28 -7.10 7.35 3.31
CA LEU A 28 -7.69 8.66 3.04
C LEU A 28 -8.93 8.58 2.16
N ASP A 29 -8.92 7.69 1.19
CA ASP A 29 -10.04 7.32 0.33
C ASP A 29 -9.70 6.09 -0.52
N TYR A 30 -10.64 5.69 -1.40
CA TYR A 30 -10.46 4.58 -2.33
C TYR A 30 -10.11 5.04 -3.75
N THR A 31 -9.77 6.32 -3.92
CA THR A 31 -9.39 6.85 -5.22
C THR A 31 -8.09 6.20 -5.68
N CYS A 32 -8.11 5.60 -6.88
CA CYS A 32 -6.97 4.89 -7.44
C CYS A 32 -7.01 5.01 -8.96
N ASN A 33 -5.85 5.08 -9.59
CA ASN A 33 -5.68 5.11 -11.04
C ASN A 33 -5.45 3.71 -11.64
N MET A 34 -5.38 2.66 -10.81
CA MET A 34 -5.19 1.27 -11.24
C MET A 34 -6.37 0.38 -10.87
N MET A 35 -6.54 -0.70 -11.65
CA MET A 35 -7.53 -1.77 -11.47
C MET A 35 -6.79 -3.11 -11.33
N CYS A 36 -6.13 -3.31 -10.18
CA CYS A 36 -5.35 -4.52 -9.92
C CYS A 36 -6.24 -5.75 -9.81
N ARG A 37 -5.79 -6.89 -10.33
CA ARG A 37 -6.57 -8.15 -10.32
C ARG A 37 -6.77 -8.73 -8.92
N ILE A 38 -5.91 -8.37 -7.97
CA ILE A 38 -6.02 -8.79 -6.56
C ILE A 38 -6.82 -7.79 -5.70
N CYS A 39 -7.16 -6.60 -6.26
CA CYS A 39 -7.96 -5.60 -5.58
C CYS A 39 -9.46 -5.84 -5.71
N LYS A 40 -10.21 -5.22 -4.82
CA LYS A 40 -11.67 -5.20 -4.81
C LYS A 40 -12.18 -3.80 -5.15
N PRO A 41 -13.45 -3.67 -5.61
CA PRO A 41 -14.07 -2.38 -5.86
C PRO A 41 -14.03 -1.42 -4.65
N GLU A 42 -14.09 -1.96 -3.42
CA GLU A 42 -14.00 -1.19 -2.18
C GLU A 42 -12.58 -0.63 -1.93
N GLN A 43 -11.57 -1.11 -2.65
CA GLN A 43 -10.17 -0.70 -2.50
C GLN A 43 -9.65 0.14 -3.66
N SER A 44 -10.39 0.22 -4.78
CA SER A 44 -10.00 1.02 -5.94
C SER A 44 -11.21 1.55 -6.70
N SER A 45 -11.30 2.88 -6.77
CA SER A 45 -12.35 3.58 -7.54
C SER A 45 -12.31 3.28 -9.05
N LYS A 46 -11.18 2.81 -9.57
CA LYS A 46 -11.04 2.44 -10.99
C LYS A 46 -11.94 1.28 -11.37
N TRP A 47 -12.20 0.34 -10.45
CA TRP A 47 -13.17 -0.73 -10.65
C TRP A 47 -14.60 -0.21 -10.86
N ASN A 48 -14.94 0.97 -10.32
CA ASN A 48 -16.25 1.59 -10.53
C ASN A 48 -16.46 2.02 -11.99
N ALA A 49 -15.40 2.37 -12.72
CA ALA A 49 -15.47 2.69 -14.14
C ALA A 49 -15.78 1.45 -15.00
N ALA A 50 -15.46 0.26 -14.51
CA ALA A 50 -15.77 -1.02 -15.17
C ALA A 50 -17.20 -1.52 -14.84
N LYS A 51 -18.07 -0.70 -14.25
CA LYS A 51 -19.44 -1.07 -13.84
C LYS A 51 -20.26 -1.75 -14.92
N SER A 52 -20.15 -1.32 -16.19
CA SER A 52 -20.90 -1.94 -17.28
C SER A 52 -20.51 -3.39 -17.56
N VAL A 53 -19.23 -3.73 -17.29
CA VAL A 53 -18.73 -5.10 -17.41
C VAL A 53 -19.06 -5.90 -16.15
N VAL A 54 -18.91 -5.27 -14.99
CA VAL A 54 -19.20 -5.87 -13.67
C VAL A 54 -20.71 -6.07 -13.49
N ASN A 55 -21.56 -5.16 -13.98
CA ASN A 55 -23.01 -5.29 -13.91
C ASN A 55 -23.54 -6.53 -14.66
N LYS A 56 -22.87 -6.98 -15.72
CA LYS A 56 -23.18 -8.26 -16.34
C LYS A 56 -22.80 -9.47 -15.48
N LEU A 57 -21.92 -9.27 -14.51
CA LEU A 57 -21.50 -10.28 -13.51
C LEU A 57 -22.25 -10.11 -12.17
N GLN A 58 -23.08 -9.07 -12.00
CA GLN A 58 -23.83 -8.76 -10.78
C GLN A 58 -24.82 -9.85 -10.39
N GLU A 59 -25.36 -10.58 -11.37
CA GLU A 59 -26.18 -11.77 -11.10
C GLU A 59 -25.41 -12.87 -10.34
N LEU A 60 -24.07 -12.81 -10.36
CA LEU A 60 -23.18 -13.79 -9.73
C LEU A 60 -22.48 -13.28 -8.44
N VAL A 61 -22.54 -11.97 -8.17
CA VAL A 61 -21.84 -11.35 -7.02
C VAL A 61 -22.82 -10.51 -6.21
N PRO A 62 -23.01 -10.80 -4.91
CA PRO A 62 -23.90 -10.03 -4.04
C PRO A 62 -23.56 -8.52 -4.01
N ASP A 63 -24.57 -7.65 -4.06
CA ASP A 63 -24.46 -6.18 -4.10
C ASP A 63 -23.53 -5.57 -3.03
N GLN A 64 -23.42 -6.19 -1.87
CA GLN A 64 -22.58 -5.76 -0.77
C GLN A 64 -21.07 -5.68 -1.08
N TYR A 65 -20.62 -6.25 -2.20
CA TYR A 65 -19.21 -6.26 -2.61
C TYR A 65 -18.87 -5.24 -3.71
N LEU A 66 -19.85 -4.46 -4.19
CA LEU A 66 -19.69 -3.66 -5.41
C LEU A 66 -19.49 -2.15 -5.18
N TYR A 67 -19.66 -1.63 -3.97
CA TYR A 67 -19.68 -0.19 -3.75
C TYR A 67 -18.87 0.25 -2.52
N GLY A 68 -17.77 0.97 -2.76
CA GLY A 68 -17.16 1.79 -1.72
C GLY A 68 -18.14 2.93 -1.34
N ASP A 69 -18.42 3.08 -0.05
CA ASP A 69 -19.33 4.11 0.46
C ASP A 69 -18.75 5.51 0.18
N THR A 70 -19.34 6.25 -0.76
CA THR A 70 -18.95 7.64 -1.08
C THR A 70 -19.16 8.58 0.11
N LYS A 71 -20.05 8.25 1.04
CA LYS A 71 -20.30 9.00 2.29
C LYS A 71 -19.10 8.94 3.26
N TYR A 72 -18.19 7.99 3.06
CA TYR A 72 -16.98 7.87 3.90
C TYR A 72 -16.04 9.06 3.75
N LYS A 73 -15.90 9.61 2.53
CA LYS A 73 -14.98 10.73 2.24
C LYS A 73 -15.27 11.98 3.06
N ASP A 74 -16.55 12.35 3.13
CA ASP A 74 -16.99 13.56 3.85
C ASP A 74 -16.86 13.37 5.37
N LYS A 75 -17.19 12.17 5.86
CA LYS A 75 -17.04 11.83 7.27
C LYS A 75 -15.58 11.82 7.72
N LEU A 76 -14.66 11.29 6.87
CA LEU A 76 -13.25 11.23 7.21
C LEU A 76 -12.66 12.63 7.42
N ARG A 77 -12.94 13.59 6.52
CA ARG A 77 -12.50 14.97 6.70
C ARG A 77 -13.01 15.56 8.01
N THR A 78 -14.29 15.41 8.28
CA THR A 78 -14.90 15.89 9.53
C THR A 78 -14.22 15.27 10.76
N VAL A 79 -13.92 13.97 10.73
CA VAL A 79 -13.20 13.30 11.83
C VAL A 79 -11.80 13.86 11.99
N LEU A 80 -11.04 13.97 10.89
CA LEU A 80 -9.67 14.46 10.93
C LEU A 80 -9.59 15.94 11.31
N ASP A 81 -10.53 16.78 10.88
CA ASP A 81 -10.60 18.20 11.25
C ASP A 81 -10.83 18.39 12.76
N ASN A 82 -11.47 17.42 13.41
CA ASN A 82 -11.70 17.41 14.87
C ASN A 82 -10.70 16.55 15.65
N THR A 83 -9.65 16.03 15.01
CA THR A 83 -8.62 15.19 15.64
C THR A 83 -7.39 16.02 15.94
N ASP A 84 -6.93 16.02 17.19
CA ASP A 84 -5.66 16.63 17.59
C ASP A 84 -4.49 15.74 17.14
N LEU A 85 -3.70 16.23 16.19
CA LEU A 85 -2.53 15.56 15.62
C LEU A 85 -1.21 16.02 16.25
N SER A 86 -1.24 16.91 17.25
CA SER A 86 -0.04 17.54 17.82
C SER A 86 0.95 16.57 18.46
N ASN A 87 0.48 15.39 18.87
CA ASN A 87 1.29 14.35 19.51
C ASN A 87 1.56 13.13 18.61
N LEU A 88 1.25 13.22 17.33
CA LEU A 88 1.42 12.11 16.40
C LEU A 88 2.91 11.84 16.17
N GLU A 89 3.32 10.58 16.37
CA GLU A 89 4.70 10.13 16.21
C GLU A 89 4.86 9.09 15.09
N ASN A 90 3.80 8.32 14.81
CA ASN A 90 3.81 7.31 13.76
C ASN A 90 2.54 7.45 12.90
N LEU A 91 2.75 7.64 11.62
CA LEU A 91 1.67 7.72 10.63
C LEU A 91 1.90 6.74 9.50
N ARG A 92 0.90 5.90 9.22
CA ARG A 92 0.87 5.06 8.03
C ARG A 92 -0.32 5.42 7.17
N ILE A 93 -0.08 5.78 5.91
CA ILE A 93 -1.14 6.02 4.91
C ILE A 93 -1.24 4.81 3.99
N VAL A 94 -2.46 4.29 3.89
CA VAL A 94 -2.85 3.17 3.03
C VAL A 94 -4.11 3.52 2.25
N GLY A 95 -4.67 2.57 1.49
CA GLY A 95 -5.94 2.77 0.76
C GLY A 95 -5.72 2.74 -0.74
N GLY A 96 -6.58 3.36 -1.55
CA GLY A 96 -6.50 3.31 -3.00
C GLY A 96 -5.10 3.61 -3.57
N GLU A 97 -4.88 4.81 -4.08
CA GLU A 97 -3.52 5.33 -4.35
C GLU A 97 -3.39 6.69 -3.65
N PRO A 98 -2.59 6.77 -2.58
CA PRO A 98 -2.47 8.00 -1.80
C PRO A 98 -2.07 9.22 -2.63
N PHE A 99 -1.07 9.10 -3.48
CA PHE A 99 -0.57 10.23 -4.30
C PHE A 99 -1.52 10.63 -5.44
N TYR A 100 -2.51 9.80 -5.77
CA TYR A 100 -3.58 10.13 -6.71
C TYR A 100 -4.79 10.76 -6.02
N SER A 101 -4.90 10.62 -4.70
CA SER A 101 -6.00 11.17 -3.91
C SER A 101 -5.85 12.69 -3.69
N LYS A 102 -6.91 13.44 -3.96
CA LYS A 102 -6.99 14.87 -3.62
C LYS A 102 -6.97 15.13 -2.11
N ASN A 103 -7.31 14.14 -1.30
CA ASN A 103 -7.27 14.25 0.15
C ASN A 103 -5.85 14.16 0.69
N PHE A 104 -4.90 13.59 -0.07
CA PHE A 104 -3.53 13.45 0.38
C PHE A 104 -2.86 14.81 0.62
N GLY A 105 -2.87 15.70 -0.38
CA GLY A 105 -2.26 17.04 -0.24
C GLY A 105 -2.88 17.83 0.91
N TRP A 106 -4.22 17.85 1.02
CA TRP A 106 -4.92 18.48 2.14
C TRP A 106 -4.48 17.91 3.50
N PHE A 107 -4.37 16.60 3.62
CA PHE A 107 -3.98 15.96 4.88
C PHE A 107 -2.51 16.25 5.23
N MET A 108 -1.63 16.28 4.24
CA MET A 108 -0.23 16.67 4.43
C MET A 108 -0.09 18.12 4.90
N ASP A 109 -0.90 19.04 4.38
CA ASP A 109 -0.92 20.44 4.83
C ASP A 109 -1.38 20.56 6.30
N LYS A 110 -2.40 19.77 6.68
CA LYS A 110 -2.85 19.69 8.07
C LYS A 110 -1.75 19.14 8.99
N LEU A 111 -1.07 18.07 8.59
CA LEU A 111 0.05 17.52 9.34
C LEU A 111 1.18 18.54 9.52
N TYR A 112 1.53 19.27 8.46
CA TYR A 112 2.55 20.30 8.51
C TYR A 112 2.20 21.41 9.52
N ALA A 113 0.92 21.80 9.56
CA ALA A 113 0.44 22.86 10.45
C ALA A 113 0.33 22.42 11.92
N GLU A 114 0.03 21.17 12.23
CA GLU A 114 -0.37 20.71 13.56
C GLU A 114 0.63 19.77 14.24
N THR A 115 1.49 19.09 13.46
CA THR A 115 2.39 18.03 13.96
C THR A 115 3.84 18.48 13.95
N ASN A 116 4.62 18.04 14.92
CA ASN A 116 6.07 18.21 14.88
C ASN A 116 6.68 17.16 13.93
N LEU A 117 6.88 17.52 12.66
CA LEU A 117 7.40 16.61 11.64
C LEU A 117 8.73 15.96 12.01
N ARG A 118 9.61 16.66 12.74
CA ARG A 118 10.91 16.13 13.19
C ARG A 118 10.79 14.95 14.17
N LYS A 119 9.59 14.70 14.71
CA LYS A 119 9.30 13.52 15.54
C LYS A 119 8.52 12.46 14.78
N LEU A 120 7.90 12.82 13.65
CA LEU A 120 7.00 11.97 12.90
C LEU A 120 7.76 10.92 12.08
N ARG A 121 7.45 9.65 12.27
CA ARG A 121 7.76 8.55 11.36
C ARG A 121 6.59 8.34 10.44
N PHE A 122 6.83 8.54 9.16
CA PHE A 122 5.82 8.45 8.11
C PHE A 122 6.05 7.20 7.26
N ALA A 123 4.99 6.47 6.97
CA ALA A 123 5.02 5.36 6.03
C ALA A 123 3.84 5.49 5.05
N VAL A 124 4.06 5.19 3.79
CA VAL A 124 3.01 5.18 2.76
C VAL A 124 3.16 3.98 1.85
N SER A 125 2.03 3.29 1.59
CA SER A 125 1.97 2.25 0.57
C SER A 125 1.38 2.85 -0.70
N THR A 126 2.14 2.80 -1.80
CA THR A 126 1.78 3.37 -3.11
C THR A 126 1.95 2.35 -4.22
N ASN A 127 1.22 2.51 -5.30
CA ASN A 127 1.38 1.68 -6.50
C ASN A 127 2.59 2.11 -7.38
N GLY A 128 3.31 3.16 -6.98
CA GLY A 128 4.51 3.63 -7.67
C GLY A 128 4.25 4.45 -8.95
N SER A 129 3.00 4.69 -9.31
CA SER A 129 2.66 5.39 -10.56
C SER A 129 2.87 6.89 -10.53
N ILE A 130 3.04 7.48 -9.35
CA ILE A 130 3.12 8.93 -9.16
C ILE A 130 4.25 9.25 -8.18
N ILE A 131 5.07 10.21 -8.55
CA ILE A 131 5.96 10.92 -7.64
C ILE A 131 5.21 12.17 -7.16
N PRO A 132 5.10 12.44 -5.86
CA PRO A 132 4.45 13.63 -5.36
C PRO A 132 5.21 14.90 -5.76
N ASP A 133 4.53 16.05 -5.68
CA ASP A 133 5.12 17.33 -6.01
C ASP A 133 6.23 17.76 -5.02
N GLU A 134 6.99 18.77 -5.41
CA GLU A 134 8.13 19.31 -4.64
C GLU A 134 7.71 19.78 -3.23
N LYS A 135 6.49 20.29 -3.07
CA LYS A 135 5.96 20.70 -1.77
C LYS A 135 5.88 19.51 -0.80
N ILE A 136 5.35 18.38 -1.26
CA ILE A 136 5.24 17.15 -0.46
C ILE A 136 6.62 16.59 -0.15
N LEU A 137 7.55 16.61 -1.13
CA LEU A 137 8.92 16.18 -0.90
C LEU A 137 9.63 17.05 0.15
N THR A 138 9.34 18.36 0.18
CA THR A 138 9.85 19.26 1.24
C THR A 138 9.32 18.83 2.61
N TYR A 139 8.04 18.45 2.72
CA TYR A 139 7.51 17.94 4.00
C TYR A 139 8.18 16.63 4.40
N PHE A 140 8.44 15.74 3.46
CA PHE A 140 9.18 14.49 3.72
C PHE A 140 10.59 14.75 4.24
N ALA A 141 11.30 15.74 3.70
CA ALA A 141 12.63 16.11 4.17
C ALA A 141 12.67 16.56 5.64
N GLU A 142 11.58 17.16 6.14
CA GLU A 142 11.48 17.59 7.53
C GLU A 142 11.09 16.48 8.51
N MET A 143 10.59 15.34 8.01
CA MET A 143 10.15 14.23 8.89
C MET A 143 11.33 13.50 9.50
N LYS A 144 11.10 12.87 10.67
CA LYS A 144 12.10 12.03 11.33
C LYS A 144 12.53 10.83 10.49
N ASN A 145 11.58 10.22 9.80
CA ASN A 145 11.80 9.08 8.92
C ASN A 145 10.64 8.98 7.94
N VAL A 146 10.93 8.65 6.69
CA VAL A 146 9.96 8.42 5.62
C VAL A 146 10.18 7.02 5.04
N SER A 147 9.16 6.20 4.99
CA SER A 147 9.17 4.87 4.39
C SER A 147 8.19 4.82 3.22
N ILE A 148 8.71 4.58 2.02
CA ILE A 148 7.92 4.43 0.80
C ILE A 148 7.85 2.95 0.43
N ASP A 149 6.68 2.34 0.63
CA ASP A 149 6.43 0.94 0.29
C ASP A 149 5.80 0.86 -1.10
N LEU A 150 6.59 0.54 -2.11
CA LEU A 150 6.14 0.42 -3.50
C LEU A 150 5.47 -0.95 -3.71
N SER A 151 4.20 -0.95 -4.04
CA SER A 151 3.40 -2.15 -4.26
C SER A 151 3.61 -2.69 -5.68
N ILE A 152 4.56 -3.61 -5.88
CA ILE A 152 4.93 -4.18 -7.18
C ILE A 152 4.79 -5.70 -7.13
N ASP A 153 3.93 -6.27 -7.98
CA ASP A 153 3.65 -7.72 -7.98
C ASP A 153 4.31 -8.46 -9.15
N ALA A 154 4.82 -7.76 -10.15
CA ALA A 154 5.51 -8.33 -11.31
C ALA A 154 6.35 -7.27 -12.02
N VAL A 155 7.10 -7.69 -13.03
CA VAL A 155 7.97 -6.86 -13.89
C VAL A 155 7.46 -6.96 -15.34
N GLY A 156 7.66 -5.90 -16.13
CA GLY A 156 7.32 -5.86 -17.56
C GLY A 156 5.81 -6.03 -17.82
N ASP A 157 5.49 -6.72 -18.92
CA ASP A 157 4.11 -6.95 -19.37
C ASP A 157 3.25 -7.61 -18.29
N LEU A 158 3.84 -8.47 -17.46
CA LEU A 158 3.10 -9.11 -16.38
C LEU A 158 2.67 -8.10 -15.31
N ALA A 159 3.44 -7.05 -15.07
CA ALA A 159 3.04 -5.97 -14.17
C ALA A 159 1.77 -5.28 -14.67
N GLU A 160 1.67 -5.00 -15.97
CA GLU A 160 0.49 -4.39 -16.59
C GLU A 160 -0.75 -5.30 -16.56
N VAL A 161 -0.54 -6.61 -16.60
CA VAL A 161 -1.62 -7.59 -16.46
C VAL A 161 -2.11 -7.70 -15.01
N THR A 162 -1.19 -7.72 -14.05
CA THR A 162 -1.53 -7.88 -12.62
C THR A 162 -2.07 -6.58 -12.02
N ARG A 163 -1.50 -5.44 -12.43
CA ARG A 163 -1.83 -4.09 -11.94
C ARG A 163 -2.23 -3.18 -13.11
N HIS A 164 -3.37 -3.47 -13.72
CA HIS A 164 -3.84 -2.75 -14.91
C HIS A 164 -4.12 -1.27 -14.64
N GLY A 165 -3.65 -0.40 -15.55
CA GLY A 165 -4.01 1.03 -15.58
C GLY A 165 -2.86 2.00 -15.80
N VAL A 166 -1.61 1.58 -15.62
CA VAL A 166 -0.39 2.37 -15.90
C VAL A 166 0.63 1.45 -16.58
N SER A 167 1.38 1.95 -17.55
CA SER A 167 2.42 1.17 -18.22
C SER A 167 3.60 0.87 -17.29
N TRP A 168 4.25 -0.27 -17.53
CA TRP A 168 5.42 -0.66 -16.78
C TRP A 168 6.57 0.36 -16.90
N ASP A 169 6.77 0.93 -18.06
CA ASP A 169 7.84 1.92 -18.27
C ASP A 169 7.71 3.13 -17.34
N ILE A 170 6.49 3.62 -17.12
CA ILE A 170 6.22 4.70 -16.16
C ILE A 170 6.51 4.24 -14.73
N ILE A 171 6.05 3.04 -14.36
CA ILE A 171 6.28 2.49 -13.01
C ILE A 171 7.77 2.32 -12.76
N TYR A 172 8.51 1.73 -13.70
CA TYR A 172 9.95 1.49 -13.55
C TYR A 172 10.75 2.80 -13.49
N ALA A 173 10.41 3.78 -14.32
CA ALA A 173 11.02 5.11 -14.25
C ALA A 173 10.80 5.77 -12.87
N ASN A 174 9.59 5.64 -12.32
CA ASN A 174 9.29 6.15 -10.98
C ASN A 174 10.01 5.37 -9.88
N ILE A 175 10.16 4.04 -9.99
CA ILE A 175 10.98 3.25 -9.05
C ILE A 175 12.42 3.80 -9.03
N CYS A 176 13.02 4.01 -10.22
CA CYS A 176 14.34 4.60 -10.31
C CYS A 176 14.44 6.01 -9.68
N GLU A 177 13.43 6.86 -9.88
CA GLU A 177 13.39 8.17 -9.26
C GLU A 177 13.24 8.08 -7.73
N TRP A 178 12.40 7.19 -7.21
CA TRP A 178 12.33 6.93 -5.77
C TRP A 178 13.66 6.47 -5.18
N VAL A 179 14.37 5.57 -5.88
CA VAL A 179 15.72 5.13 -5.46
C VAL A 179 16.70 6.30 -5.45
N LYS A 180 16.62 7.22 -6.42
CA LYS A 180 17.42 8.43 -6.44
C LYS A 180 17.08 9.34 -5.27
N LEU A 181 15.80 9.64 -5.03
CA LEU A 181 15.33 10.44 -3.90
C LEU A 181 15.78 9.84 -2.55
N SER A 182 15.75 8.52 -2.39
CA SER A 182 16.22 7.88 -1.15
C SER A 182 17.72 8.04 -0.90
N LYS A 183 18.50 8.37 -1.92
CA LYS A 183 19.94 8.70 -1.78
C LYS A 183 20.17 10.19 -1.51
N GLU A 184 19.21 11.03 -1.90
CA GLU A 184 19.26 12.47 -1.66
C GLU A 184 18.73 12.84 -0.26
N PHE A 185 17.77 12.06 0.28
CA PHE A 185 17.17 12.28 1.59
C PHE A 185 17.63 11.22 2.59
N ASP A 186 18.51 11.56 3.52
CA ASP A 186 19.08 10.64 4.54
C ASP A 186 18.01 9.97 5.43
N ASN A 187 16.82 10.55 5.52
CA ASN A 187 15.70 10.06 6.32
C ASN A 187 14.71 9.18 5.52
N MET A 188 14.96 8.91 4.24
CA MET A 188 14.02 8.22 3.35
C MET A 188 14.48 6.79 3.05
N GLY A 189 13.62 5.81 3.32
CA GLY A 189 13.79 4.41 2.94
C GLY A 189 12.76 3.99 1.89
N ILE A 190 13.20 3.14 0.95
CA ILE A 190 12.35 2.58 -0.12
C ILE A 190 12.34 1.07 -0.01
N SER A 191 11.16 0.47 -0.17
CA SER A 191 11.00 -0.98 -0.27
C SER A 191 10.02 -1.36 -1.37
N ILE A 192 10.20 -2.54 -1.95
CA ILE A 192 9.17 -3.19 -2.77
C ILE A 192 8.33 -4.09 -1.85
N HIS A 193 7.02 -3.95 -1.94
CA HIS A 193 6.07 -4.85 -1.31
C HIS A 193 5.33 -5.65 -2.38
N SER A 194 5.56 -6.97 -2.44
CA SER A 194 4.96 -7.85 -3.44
C SER A 194 3.94 -8.78 -2.82
N THR A 195 2.74 -8.85 -3.41
CA THR A 195 1.72 -9.83 -3.04
C THR A 195 1.80 -11.03 -3.97
N VAL A 196 2.27 -12.15 -3.42
CA VAL A 196 2.43 -13.40 -4.16
C VAL A 196 1.08 -14.09 -4.36
N SER A 197 0.73 -14.32 -5.62
CA SER A 197 -0.53 -14.94 -6.08
C SER A 197 -0.24 -15.98 -7.15
N ILE A 198 -1.27 -16.69 -7.63
CA ILE A 198 -1.12 -17.58 -8.79
C ILE A 198 -0.68 -16.85 -10.05
N LEU A 199 -0.88 -15.52 -10.12
CA LEU A 199 -0.57 -14.70 -11.30
C LEU A 199 0.92 -14.43 -11.46
N ASN A 200 1.68 -14.41 -10.37
CA ASN A 200 3.07 -13.95 -10.36
C ASN A 200 4.07 -14.90 -9.67
N VAL A 201 3.60 -15.93 -8.98
CA VAL A 201 4.49 -16.76 -8.15
C VAL A 201 5.64 -17.41 -8.92
N ASN A 202 5.45 -17.76 -10.21
CA ASN A 202 6.49 -18.32 -11.08
C ASN A 202 7.45 -17.27 -11.66
N LYS A 203 7.19 -15.99 -11.41
CA LYS A 203 7.97 -14.83 -11.89
C LYS A 203 8.54 -13.96 -10.76
N MET A 204 8.50 -14.48 -9.53
CA MET A 204 9.05 -13.76 -8.37
C MET A 204 10.58 -13.51 -8.50
N GLN A 205 11.30 -14.34 -9.26
CA GLN A 205 12.73 -14.13 -9.51
C GLN A 205 12.98 -12.81 -10.22
N ASP A 206 12.14 -12.42 -11.19
CA ASP A 206 12.29 -11.17 -11.94
C ASP A 206 12.23 -9.94 -11.00
N ILE A 207 11.35 -9.99 -9.96
CA ILE A 207 11.27 -8.92 -8.94
C ILE A 207 12.51 -8.92 -8.05
N VAL A 208 12.99 -10.09 -7.64
CA VAL A 208 14.20 -10.22 -6.81
C VAL A 208 15.42 -9.68 -7.56
N ASP A 209 15.58 -10.05 -8.83
CA ASP A 209 16.68 -9.56 -9.66
C ASP A 209 16.62 -8.03 -9.82
N MET A 210 15.44 -7.45 -10.03
CA MET A 210 15.25 -6.00 -10.09
C MET A 210 15.62 -5.33 -8.75
N CYS A 211 15.19 -5.90 -7.62
CA CYS A 211 15.51 -5.35 -6.30
C CYS A 211 17.01 -5.42 -5.99
N ASP A 212 17.67 -6.54 -6.36
CA ASP A 212 19.11 -6.73 -6.21
C ASP A 212 19.88 -5.70 -7.07
N ASP A 213 19.46 -5.50 -8.31
CA ASP A 213 20.10 -4.55 -9.24
C ASP A 213 19.94 -3.08 -8.80
N LEU A 214 18.81 -2.74 -8.18
CA LEU A 214 18.54 -1.39 -7.66
C LEU A 214 19.05 -1.18 -6.23
N GLY A 215 19.44 -2.25 -5.54
CA GLY A 215 19.89 -2.18 -4.14
C GLY A 215 18.77 -1.83 -3.16
N ILE A 216 17.52 -2.25 -3.43
CA ILE A 216 16.33 -2.00 -2.60
C ILE A 216 15.80 -3.28 -1.96
N TRP A 217 15.15 -3.13 -0.80
CA TRP A 217 14.63 -4.27 -0.06
C TRP A 217 13.31 -4.77 -0.64
N LEU A 218 13.12 -6.10 -0.64
CA LEU A 218 11.88 -6.76 -1.04
C LEU A 218 11.20 -7.41 0.17
N ALA A 219 9.96 -7.02 0.42
CA ALA A 219 9.03 -7.75 1.29
C ALA A 219 8.00 -8.48 0.42
N ALA A 220 7.88 -9.79 0.60
CA ALA A 220 6.90 -10.60 -0.12
C ALA A 220 5.91 -11.23 0.86
N SER A 221 4.62 -11.07 0.60
CA SER A 221 3.54 -11.68 1.37
C SER A 221 2.62 -12.51 0.48
N ARG A 222 2.06 -13.59 1.02
CA ARG A 222 1.09 -14.41 0.27
C ARG A 222 -0.26 -13.72 0.23
N LEU A 223 -0.91 -13.74 -0.93
CA LEU A 223 -2.29 -13.32 -1.08
C LEU A 223 -3.21 -14.23 -0.26
N THR A 224 -3.99 -13.67 0.63
CA THR A 224 -4.97 -14.42 1.44
C THR A 224 -6.39 -14.35 0.89
N ASN A 225 -6.72 -13.27 0.18
CA ASN A 225 -8.03 -13.04 -0.41
C ASN A 225 -7.89 -12.17 -1.68
N PRO A 226 -8.51 -12.53 -2.82
CA PRO A 226 -9.47 -13.63 -2.99
C PRO A 226 -8.79 -15.02 -3.05
N GLN A 227 -9.44 -16.02 -2.44
CA GLN A 227 -8.86 -17.38 -2.28
C GLN A 227 -8.54 -18.08 -3.60
N HIS A 228 -9.30 -17.83 -4.68
CA HIS A 228 -9.05 -18.44 -5.99
C HIS A 228 -7.74 -17.97 -6.63
N LEU A 229 -7.16 -16.86 -6.17
CA LEU A 229 -5.85 -16.37 -6.61
C LEU A 229 -4.72 -16.74 -5.61
N HIS A 230 -5.04 -17.45 -4.53
CA HIS A 230 -4.05 -17.86 -3.55
C HIS A 230 -3.03 -18.85 -4.17
N PRO A 231 -1.71 -18.71 -3.91
CA PRO A 231 -0.68 -19.56 -4.54
C PRO A 231 -0.87 -21.06 -4.29
N TYR A 232 -1.53 -21.45 -3.21
CA TYR A 232 -1.82 -22.87 -2.90
C TYR A 232 -2.88 -23.50 -3.80
N GLN A 233 -3.57 -22.74 -4.63
CA GLN A 233 -4.41 -23.29 -5.71
C GLN A 233 -3.59 -24.01 -6.79
N ILE A 234 -2.28 -23.73 -6.87
CA ILE A 234 -1.37 -24.42 -7.78
C ILE A 234 -0.98 -25.77 -7.17
N PRO A 235 -1.06 -26.86 -7.95
CA PRO A 235 -0.69 -28.20 -7.47
C PRO A 235 0.70 -28.22 -6.85
N LYS A 236 0.86 -28.98 -5.73
CA LYS A 236 2.07 -29.03 -4.93
C LYS A 236 3.32 -29.39 -5.76
N HIS A 237 3.23 -30.37 -6.65
CA HIS A 237 4.33 -30.82 -7.50
C HIS A 237 4.84 -29.73 -8.47
N ILE A 238 4.00 -28.74 -8.82
CA ILE A 238 4.41 -27.58 -9.64
C ILE A 238 5.10 -26.55 -8.75
N ARG A 239 4.54 -26.26 -7.56
CA ARG A 239 5.08 -25.25 -6.63
C ARG A 239 6.46 -25.60 -6.08
N GLU A 240 6.72 -26.87 -5.80
CA GLU A 240 7.99 -27.34 -5.23
C GLU A 240 9.18 -27.17 -6.18
N GLY A 241 8.94 -26.95 -7.49
CA GLY A 241 9.97 -26.64 -8.47
C GLY A 241 10.42 -25.17 -8.46
N TRP A 242 9.71 -24.29 -7.78
CA TRP A 242 9.99 -22.85 -7.79
C TRP A 242 10.81 -22.42 -6.58
N GLN A 243 12.03 -21.98 -6.86
CA GLN A 243 12.93 -21.43 -5.87
C GLN A 243 13.33 -20.02 -6.28
N VAL A 244 13.28 -19.08 -5.33
CA VAL A 244 13.75 -17.71 -5.51
C VAL A 244 15.09 -17.58 -4.82
N ARG A 245 16.07 -16.93 -5.50
CA ARG A 245 17.42 -16.72 -4.98
C ARG A 245 17.81 -15.26 -5.14
N SER A 246 18.14 -14.59 -4.05
CA SER A 246 18.75 -13.26 -4.07
C SER A 246 20.26 -13.37 -4.29
N LYS A 247 20.82 -12.42 -5.04
CA LYS A 247 22.28 -12.27 -5.28
C LYS A 247 22.94 -11.55 -4.10
N THR A 248 22.17 -10.78 -3.35
CA THR A 248 22.64 -10.01 -2.18
C THR A 248 22.09 -10.66 -0.91
N SER A 249 22.78 -10.45 0.23
CA SER A 249 22.31 -10.89 1.55
C SER A 249 21.13 -10.06 2.08
N THR A 250 20.43 -9.33 1.23
CA THR A 250 19.23 -8.57 1.56
C THR A 250 18.14 -9.55 2.00
N ARG A 251 17.68 -9.40 3.23
CA ARG A 251 16.68 -10.27 3.87
C ARG A 251 15.39 -10.31 3.06
N THR A 252 15.17 -11.43 2.40
CA THR A 252 13.86 -11.76 1.83
C THR A 252 13.04 -12.40 2.95
N GLU A 253 12.23 -11.63 3.68
CA GLU A 253 11.26 -12.22 4.60
C GLU A 253 10.07 -12.73 3.78
N VAL A 254 10.14 -13.96 3.33
CA VAL A 254 8.95 -14.72 2.91
C VAL A 254 8.28 -15.20 4.20
N GLY A 255 7.22 -14.51 4.61
CA GLY A 255 6.46 -14.88 5.80
C GLY A 255 5.93 -16.32 5.69
N THR A 256 6.63 -17.25 6.33
CA THR A 256 6.15 -18.60 6.59
C THR A 256 5.34 -18.58 7.88
N SER A 257 4.06 -18.25 7.80
CA SER A 257 3.10 -18.67 8.82
C SER A 257 2.30 -19.82 8.24
N ASP A 258 2.49 -20.99 8.82
CA ASP A 258 1.64 -22.19 8.64
C ASP A 258 0.18 -21.90 8.97
#